data_7ba77d843888cd6fa8ee908610971c9d
#
_entry.id   7ba77d843888cd6fa8ee908610971c9d
#
_cell.length_a   1.000
_cell.length_b   1.000
_cell.length_c   1.000
_cell.angle_alpha   90.00
_cell.angle_beta   90.00
_cell.angle_gamma   90.00
#
_symmetry.space_group_name_H-M   'P 1'
#
loop_
_entity.id
_entity.type
_entity.pdbx_description
1 polymer ?
#
loop_
_entity_poly.entity_id
_entity_poly.type
_entity_poly.pdbx_seq_one_letter_code
_entity_poly.pdbx_strand_id
1 'polypeptide(L)'
;MSAKTHGTTAFPHTVIMKIILNPKYERLRGYLSHLEEHFNNEGHEIHSGRNVIRTLEVDDLKLCVKRYARPSLRRRVQQLIYKPDKAKLAYVRPMLLRERGFESPESVASVIYRNGLLNCTTYFVCLHSDYRYNMEQVDLLPADKQRELIENFARYTARLHEGGFLHRDFSSSNILYDVIDGRYHFSLIDTNSMRCGRPVSVEAGCRNLAQLTGSDAFFSLLAQCYAA
;
A
#
# COMPACT_ATOMS: atom_id res chain seq x y z
N MET A 1 -29.78 1.27 -57.57
CA MET A 1 -29.42 0.48 -56.38
C MET A 1 -28.51 1.36 -55.51
N SER A 2 -29.10 1.91 -54.45
CA SER A 2 -28.42 2.89 -53.62
C SER A 2 -27.95 2.19 -52.34
N ALA A 3 -26.62 2.13 -52.11
CA ALA A 3 -26.02 1.56 -50.92
C ALA A 3 -26.08 2.61 -49.79
N LYS A 4 -26.85 2.28 -48.71
CA LYS A 4 -26.87 3.05 -47.46
C LYS A 4 -25.65 2.66 -46.65
N THR A 5 -24.68 3.56 -46.56
CA THR A 5 -23.56 3.51 -45.58
C THR A 5 -24.11 3.89 -44.20
N HIS A 6 -24.20 2.91 -43.30
CA HIS A 6 -24.49 3.16 -41.90
C HIS A 6 -23.17 3.65 -41.24
N GLY A 7 -23.06 4.95 -41.06
CA GLY A 7 -22.03 5.56 -40.25
C GLY A 7 -22.33 5.30 -38.78
N THR A 8 -21.60 4.40 -38.13
CA THR A 8 -21.62 4.23 -36.68
C THR A 8 -20.89 5.40 -36.05
N THR A 9 -21.63 6.40 -35.58
CA THR A 9 -21.09 7.50 -34.76
C THR A 9 -20.72 6.92 -33.39
N ALA A 10 -19.47 6.53 -33.23
CA ALA A 10 -18.90 6.25 -31.93
C ALA A 10 -18.87 7.57 -31.12
N PHE A 11 -19.70 7.67 -30.09
CA PHE A 11 -19.63 8.77 -29.14
C PHE A 11 -18.25 8.72 -28.48
N PRO A 12 -17.48 9.81 -28.42
CA PRO A 12 -16.21 9.85 -27.74
C PRO A 12 -16.47 9.60 -26.25
N HIS A 13 -16.04 8.45 -25.73
CA HIS A 13 -16.08 8.17 -24.31
C HIS A 13 -15.15 9.15 -23.60
N THR A 14 -15.71 10.18 -22.99
CA THR A 14 -14.94 11.14 -22.21
C THR A 14 -14.35 10.41 -20.99
N VAL A 15 -13.04 10.25 -20.99
CA VAL A 15 -12.31 9.71 -19.84
C VAL A 15 -12.22 10.81 -18.79
N ILE A 16 -12.85 10.62 -17.66
CA ILE A 16 -12.72 11.55 -16.52
C ILE A 16 -11.56 11.06 -15.67
N MET A 17 -10.56 11.92 -15.50
CA MET A 17 -9.42 11.68 -14.65
C MET A 17 -9.53 12.50 -13.37
N LYS A 18 -9.23 11.87 -12.23
CA LYS A 18 -9.10 12.54 -10.94
C LYS A 18 -7.73 12.20 -10.32
N ILE A 19 -6.97 13.23 -9.99
CA ILE A 19 -5.68 13.09 -9.30
C ILE A 19 -5.80 13.75 -7.93
N ILE A 20 -5.47 13.00 -6.87
CA ILE A 20 -5.16 13.53 -5.54
C ILE A 20 -3.64 13.46 -5.47
N LEU A 21 -2.98 14.61 -5.44
CA LEU A 21 -1.53 14.74 -5.49
C LEU A 21 -1.02 15.39 -4.21
N ASN A 22 0.04 14.83 -3.65
CA ASN A 22 0.76 15.46 -2.55
C ASN A 22 1.45 16.74 -3.08
N PRO A 23 1.19 17.91 -2.47
CA PRO A 23 1.74 19.19 -2.93
C PRO A 23 3.27 19.20 -3.10
N LYS A 24 3.99 18.42 -2.31
CA LYS A 24 5.45 18.24 -2.41
C LYS A 24 5.88 17.73 -3.80
N TYR A 25 5.02 17.01 -4.50
CA TYR A 25 5.29 16.39 -5.80
C TYR A 25 4.50 17.03 -6.94
N GLU A 26 4.12 18.29 -6.82
CA GLU A 26 3.31 18.99 -7.83
C GLU A 26 3.98 18.98 -9.22
N ARG A 27 5.31 18.97 -9.28
CA ARG A 27 6.09 18.83 -10.53
C ARG A 27 5.76 17.57 -11.33
N LEU A 28 5.27 16.50 -10.68
CA LEU A 28 4.90 15.26 -11.34
C LEU A 28 3.49 15.26 -11.94
N ARG A 29 2.71 16.32 -11.84
CA ARG A 29 1.32 16.37 -12.33
C ARG A 29 1.21 16.03 -13.82
N GLY A 30 2.11 16.56 -14.64
CA GLY A 30 2.17 16.26 -16.07
C GLY A 30 2.39 14.76 -16.34
N TYR A 31 3.38 14.17 -15.70
CA TYR A 31 3.68 12.74 -15.77
C TYR A 31 2.49 11.88 -15.28
N LEU A 32 1.92 12.23 -14.14
CA LEU A 32 0.80 11.49 -13.54
C LEU A 32 -0.49 11.59 -14.36
N SER A 33 -0.65 12.61 -15.19
CA SER A 33 -1.80 12.71 -16.10
C SER A 33 -1.78 11.65 -17.22
N HIS A 34 -0.61 11.11 -17.53
CA HIS A 34 -0.40 10.02 -18.50
C HIS A 34 0.03 8.72 -17.81
N LEU A 35 -0.23 8.57 -16.50
CA LEU A 35 0.25 7.45 -15.70
C LEU A 35 -0.13 6.07 -16.26
N GLU A 36 -1.31 5.92 -16.85
CA GLU A 36 -1.73 4.64 -17.43
C GLU A 36 -0.84 4.21 -18.60
N GLU A 37 -0.39 5.15 -19.41
CA GLU A 37 0.54 4.93 -20.51
C GLU A 37 1.94 4.56 -19.99
N HIS A 38 2.48 5.35 -19.07
CA HIS A 38 3.77 5.08 -18.42
C HIS A 38 3.77 3.74 -17.70
N PHE A 39 2.70 3.43 -16.96
CA PHE A 39 2.57 2.16 -16.25
C PHE A 39 2.58 0.94 -17.18
N ASN A 40 2.03 1.04 -18.37
CA ASN A 40 1.98 -0.09 -19.31
C ASN A 40 3.28 -0.27 -20.10
N ASN A 41 4.03 0.81 -20.35
CA ASN A 41 5.16 0.81 -21.28
C ASN A 41 6.53 0.93 -20.59
N GLU A 42 6.57 1.40 -19.32
CA GLU A 42 7.82 1.72 -18.63
C GLU A 42 8.00 0.92 -17.33
N GLY A 43 9.23 0.98 -16.81
CA GLY A 43 9.60 0.45 -15.50
C GLY A 43 9.60 -1.06 -15.39
N HIS A 44 9.74 -1.54 -14.16
CA HIS A 44 9.85 -2.97 -13.85
C HIS A 44 8.65 -3.43 -13.02
N GLU A 45 8.06 -4.56 -13.42
CA GLU A 45 7.03 -5.22 -12.63
C GLU A 45 7.69 -5.96 -11.46
N ILE A 46 7.26 -5.61 -10.23
CA ILE A 46 7.77 -6.23 -8.99
C ILE A 46 6.75 -7.17 -8.35
N HIS A 47 5.48 -7.06 -8.75
CA HIS A 47 4.44 -7.99 -8.32
C HIS A 47 3.34 -8.07 -9.36
N SER A 48 2.95 -9.30 -9.70
CA SER A 48 1.83 -9.60 -10.59
C SER A 48 0.90 -10.62 -9.93
N GLY A 49 -0.31 -10.16 -9.64
CA GLY A 49 -1.34 -10.97 -9.00
C GLY A 49 -2.69 -10.31 -9.16
N ARG A 50 -3.48 -10.28 -8.09
CA ARG A 50 -4.76 -9.54 -8.10
C ARG A 50 -4.56 -8.04 -8.38
N ASN A 51 -3.50 -7.44 -7.85
CA ASN A 51 -3.05 -6.10 -8.19
C ASN A 51 -1.71 -6.22 -8.92
N VAL A 52 -1.38 -5.24 -9.72
CA VAL A 52 -0.07 -5.17 -10.38
C VAL A 52 0.70 -4.01 -9.77
N ILE A 53 1.97 -4.27 -9.40
CA ILE A 53 2.86 -3.25 -8.83
C ILE A 53 4.08 -3.13 -9.73
N ARG A 54 4.40 -1.90 -10.12
CA ARG A 54 5.59 -1.58 -10.91
C ARG A 54 6.40 -0.47 -10.25
N THR A 55 7.70 -0.51 -10.45
CA THR A 55 8.57 0.62 -10.17
C THR A 55 8.72 1.44 -11.44
N LEU A 56 8.57 2.76 -11.33
CA LEU A 56 8.79 3.73 -12.39
C LEU A 56 9.84 4.73 -11.90
N GLU A 57 10.70 5.17 -12.82
CA GLU A 57 11.67 6.22 -12.55
C GLU A 57 11.25 7.49 -13.30
N VAL A 58 11.17 8.60 -12.57
CA VAL A 58 10.83 9.91 -13.13
C VAL A 58 11.63 10.99 -12.41
N ASP A 59 12.33 11.78 -13.18
CA ASP A 59 13.34 12.72 -12.68
C ASP A 59 14.38 11.97 -11.80
N ASP A 60 14.50 12.40 -10.55
CA ASP A 60 15.38 11.84 -9.51
C ASP A 60 14.66 10.89 -8.55
N LEU A 61 13.40 10.50 -8.86
CA LEU A 61 12.54 9.72 -7.98
C LEU A 61 12.28 8.32 -8.53
N LYS A 62 12.40 7.34 -7.65
CA LYS A 62 11.92 5.99 -7.89
C LYS A 62 10.53 5.83 -7.25
N LEU A 63 9.53 5.64 -8.08
CA LEU A 63 8.14 5.50 -7.68
C LEU A 63 7.75 4.03 -7.61
N CYS A 64 6.92 3.69 -6.62
CA CYS A 64 6.19 2.43 -6.56
C CYS A 64 4.73 2.70 -6.92
N VAL A 65 4.26 2.09 -8.01
CA VAL A 65 2.92 2.31 -8.55
C VAL A 65 2.11 1.03 -8.47
N LYS A 66 1.03 1.07 -7.69
CA LYS A 66 0.08 -0.05 -7.51
C LYS A 66 -1.18 0.20 -8.30
N ARG A 67 -1.43 -0.60 -9.35
CA ARG A 67 -2.69 -0.65 -10.06
C ARG A 67 -3.63 -1.65 -9.39
N TYR A 68 -4.78 -1.15 -8.93
CA TYR A 68 -5.78 -2.01 -8.31
C TYR A 68 -6.58 -2.79 -9.34
N ALA A 69 -6.84 -4.07 -9.02
CA ALA A 69 -7.74 -4.90 -9.81
C ALA A 69 -9.12 -4.24 -9.95
N ARG A 70 -9.68 -4.32 -11.15
CA ARG A 70 -11.04 -3.85 -11.40
C ARG A 70 -12.02 -4.66 -10.55
N PRO A 71 -12.89 -4.02 -9.78
CA PRO A 71 -13.88 -4.73 -8.99
C PRO A 71 -14.85 -5.49 -9.91
N SER A 72 -15.38 -6.64 -9.46
CA SER A 72 -16.44 -7.35 -10.16
C SER A 72 -17.70 -6.46 -10.33
N LEU A 73 -18.55 -6.72 -11.32
CA LEU A 73 -19.75 -5.94 -11.60
C LEU A 73 -20.65 -5.76 -10.36
N ARG A 74 -20.85 -6.83 -9.57
CA ARG A 74 -21.59 -6.77 -8.29
C ARG A 74 -20.97 -5.76 -7.31
N ARG A 75 -19.64 -5.77 -7.18
CA ARG A 75 -18.92 -4.82 -6.31
C ARG A 75 -18.93 -3.39 -6.84
N ARG A 76 -19.00 -3.19 -8.17
CA ARG A 76 -19.11 -1.86 -8.78
C ARG A 76 -20.43 -1.20 -8.43
N VAL A 77 -21.53 -1.95 -8.51
CA VAL A 77 -22.87 -1.47 -8.11
C VAL A 77 -22.91 -1.13 -6.61
N GLN A 78 -22.31 -1.99 -5.75
CA GLN A 78 -22.22 -1.71 -4.31
C GLN A 78 -21.31 -0.51 -3.98
N GLN A 79 -20.29 -0.23 -4.79
CA GLN A 79 -19.40 0.91 -4.61
C GLN A 79 -20.02 2.26 -5.02
N LEU A 80 -21.03 2.25 -5.87
CA LEU A 80 -21.82 3.45 -6.19
C LEU A 80 -22.55 3.99 -4.95
N ILE A 81 -22.82 3.14 -3.96
CA ILE A 81 -23.64 3.49 -2.80
C ILE A 81 -22.82 3.75 -1.54
N TYR A 82 -21.69 3.05 -1.25
CA TYR A 82 -21.10 3.14 0.11
C TYR A 82 -19.69 2.56 0.33
N LYS A 83 -18.65 2.86 -0.42
CA LYS A 83 -17.28 2.50 0.06
C LYS A 83 -16.24 3.57 -0.27
N PRO A 84 -15.40 3.93 0.73
CA PRO A 84 -14.28 4.82 0.48
C PRO A 84 -13.35 4.21 -0.57
N ASP A 85 -12.91 5.05 -1.48
CA ASP A 85 -11.97 4.70 -2.54
C ASP A 85 -10.68 4.13 -1.93
N LYS A 86 -10.35 2.88 -2.29
CA LYS A 86 -9.17 2.19 -1.76
C LYS A 86 -7.87 2.95 -2.04
N ALA A 87 -7.77 3.59 -3.19
CA ALA A 87 -6.58 4.37 -3.52
C ALA A 87 -6.50 5.66 -2.70
N LYS A 88 -7.64 6.30 -2.40
CA LYS A 88 -7.67 7.42 -1.47
C LYS A 88 -7.23 6.99 -0.08
N LEU A 89 -7.68 5.82 0.40
CA LEU A 89 -7.25 5.29 1.70
C LEU A 89 -5.76 4.91 1.69
N ALA A 90 -5.27 4.29 0.59
CA ALA A 90 -3.85 3.99 0.42
C ALA A 90 -2.99 5.25 0.37
N TYR A 91 -3.54 6.37 -0.10
CA TYR A 91 -2.86 7.67 -0.11
C TYR A 91 -2.85 8.32 1.29
N VAL A 92 -3.98 8.32 2.01
CA VAL A 92 -4.11 9.06 3.29
C VAL A 92 -3.46 8.32 4.45
N ARG A 93 -3.55 6.99 4.51
CA ARG A 93 -3.11 6.22 5.69
C ARG A 93 -1.60 6.23 5.94
N PRO A 94 -0.72 6.14 4.92
CA PRO A 94 0.72 6.35 5.13
C PRO A 94 1.02 7.73 5.70
N MET A 95 0.30 8.76 5.28
CA MET A 95 0.48 10.12 5.81
C MET A 95 0.14 10.17 7.30
N LEU A 96 -1.00 9.59 7.70
CA LEU A 96 -1.41 9.51 9.11
C LEU A 96 -0.40 8.73 9.98
N LEU A 97 0.18 7.65 9.45
CA LEU A 97 1.24 6.91 10.14
C LEU A 97 2.47 7.79 10.37
N ARG A 98 2.93 8.47 9.32
CA ARG A 98 4.11 9.34 9.37
C ARG A 98 3.91 10.53 10.33
N GLU A 99 2.73 11.14 10.36
CA GLU A 99 2.35 12.20 11.31
C GLU A 99 2.43 11.73 12.78
N ARG A 100 2.30 10.43 13.03
CA ARG A 100 2.41 9.82 14.36
C ARG A 100 3.76 9.15 14.63
N GLY A 101 4.77 9.40 13.76
CA GLY A 101 6.13 8.90 13.93
C GLY A 101 6.32 7.43 13.55
N PHE A 102 5.39 6.84 12.78
CA PHE A 102 5.55 5.51 12.18
C PHE A 102 5.93 5.65 10.72
N GLU A 103 6.83 4.78 10.25
CA GLU A 103 7.29 4.85 8.89
C GLU A 103 6.38 4.05 7.93
N SER A 104 6.21 4.61 6.76
CA SER A 104 5.54 4.02 5.61
C SER A 104 6.03 4.78 4.38
N PRO A 105 6.10 4.17 3.18
CA PRO A 105 6.47 4.86 1.97
C PRO A 105 5.66 6.14 1.77
N GLU A 106 6.34 7.22 1.42
CA GLU A 106 5.70 8.53 1.29
C GLU A 106 4.71 8.53 0.12
N SER A 107 3.47 8.91 0.40
CA SER A 107 2.41 8.98 -0.61
C SER A 107 2.67 10.14 -1.59
N VAL A 108 2.70 9.81 -2.88
CA VAL A 108 2.84 10.78 -3.98
C VAL A 108 1.47 11.15 -4.54
N ALA A 109 0.69 10.15 -4.98
CA ALA A 109 -0.62 10.42 -5.58
C ALA A 109 -1.59 9.24 -5.48
N SER A 110 -2.88 9.56 -5.65
CA SER A 110 -3.94 8.63 -6.03
C SER A 110 -4.55 9.08 -7.34
N VAL A 111 -4.50 8.23 -8.37
CA VAL A 111 -4.98 8.55 -9.72
C VAL A 111 -6.12 7.63 -10.08
N ILE A 112 -7.23 8.20 -10.57
CA ILE A 112 -8.43 7.47 -10.95
C ILE A 112 -8.80 7.85 -12.37
N TYR A 113 -8.84 6.86 -13.25
CA TYR A 113 -9.38 7.00 -14.60
C TYR A 113 -10.78 6.38 -14.66
N ARG A 114 -11.76 7.15 -15.10
CA ARG A 114 -13.14 6.68 -15.32
C ARG A 114 -13.48 6.77 -16.79
N ASN A 115 -13.81 5.63 -17.38
CA ASN A 115 -14.34 5.56 -18.73
C ASN A 115 -15.79 5.05 -18.65
N GLY A 116 -16.75 5.99 -18.68
CA GLY A 116 -18.18 5.72 -18.43
C GLY A 116 -18.47 5.39 -16.95
N LEU A 117 -19.71 4.92 -16.71
CA LEU A 117 -20.24 4.70 -15.34
C LEU A 117 -19.57 3.53 -14.60
N LEU A 118 -19.09 2.52 -15.31
CA LEU A 118 -18.69 1.25 -14.70
C LEU A 118 -17.20 0.91 -14.86
N ASN A 119 -16.46 1.62 -15.71
CA ASN A 119 -15.05 1.35 -15.94
C ASN A 119 -14.20 2.36 -15.17
N CYS A 120 -13.57 1.87 -14.09
CA CYS A 120 -12.68 2.65 -13.26
C CYS A 120 -11.37 1.89 -13.10
N THR A 121 -10.26 2.50 -13.48
CA THR A 121 -8.90 2.05 -13.16
C THR A 121 -8.32 2.98 -12.12
N THR A 122 -7.76 2.43 -11.08
CA THR A 122 -7.27 3.19 -9.93
C THR A 122 -5.82 2.84 -9.65
N TYR A 123 -5.01 3.86 -9.45
CA TYR A 123 -3.60 3.76 -9.11
C TYR A 123 -3.33 4.44 -7.77
N PHE A 124 -2.47 3.83 -6.99
CA PHE A 124 -1.79 4.46 -5.86
C PHE A 124 -0.31 4.58 -6.19
N VAL A 125 0.26 5.75 -5.95
CA VAL A 125 1.66 6.08 -6.20
C VAL A 125 2.30 6.52 -4.91
N CYS A 126 3.42 5.90 -4.55
CA CYS A 126 4.26 6.29 -3.42
C CYS A 126 5.73 6.27 -3.85
N LEU A 127 6.62 6.83 -3.04
CA LEU A 127 8.05 6.61 -3.21
C LEU A 127 8.36 5.12 -3.02
N HIS A 128 9.32 4.60 -3.77
CA HIS A 128 9.86 3.27 -3.53
C HIS A 128 10.54 3.25 -2.15
N SER A 129 10.37 2.17 -1.40
CA SER A 129 11.09 2.00 -0.13
C SER A 129 12.48 1.45 -0.39
N ASP A 130 13.49 2.04 0.24
CA ASP A 130 14.86 1.55 0.18
C ASP A 130 15.17 0.49 1.24
N TYR A 131 14.18 0.09 2.05
CA TYR A 131 14.33 -0.97 3.04
C TYR A 131 14.59 -2.31 2.37
N ARG A 132 15.66 -2.98 2.82
CA ARG A 132 16.22 -4.17 2.15
C ARG A 132 15.53 -5.46 2.52
N TYR A 133 14.87 -5.51 3.69
CA TYR A 133 14.35 -6.73 4.29
C TYR A 133 12.86 -6.61 4.61
N ASN A 134 12.20 -7.75 4.73
CA ASN A 134 10.87 -7.85 5.31
C ASN A 134 10.82 -8.94 6.39
N MET A 135 9.76 -8.96 7.19
CA MET A 135 9.65 -9.89 8.31
C MET A 135 9.47 -11.37 7.91
N GLU A 136 9.32 -11.71 6.62
CA GLU A 136 9.33 -13.12 6.17
C GLU A 136 10.71 -13.76 6.32
N GLN A 137 11.75 -12.95 6.40
CA GLN A 137 13.13 -13.40 6.47
C GLN A 137 13.64 -13.60 7.91
N VAL A 138 12.79 -13.38 8.91
CA VAL A 138 13.19 -13.40 10.34
C VAL A 138 13.82 -14.72 10.74
N ASP A 139 13.26 -15.85 10.31
CA ASP A 139 13.79 -17.18 10.65
C ASP A 139 15.09 -17.55 9.91
N LEU A 140 15.53 -16.73 8.95
CA LEU A 140 16.81 -16.90 8.24
C LEU A 140 17.97 -16.20 8.96
N LEU A 141 17.71 -15.39 9.97
CA LEU A 141 18.72 -14.65 10.70
C LEU A 141 19.45 -15.54 11.74
N PRO A 142 20.72 -15.25 12.06
CA PRO A 142 21.38 -15.79 13.24
C PRO A 142 20.58 -15.53 14.52
N ALA A 143 20.61 -16.46 15.48
CA ALA A 143 19.75 -16.43 16.66
C ALA A 143 19.84 -15.15 17.51
N ASP A 144 21.02 -14.56 17.62
CA ASP A 144 21.23 -13.27 18.29
C ASP A 144 20.52 -12.12 17.55
N LYS A 145 20.66 -12.06 16.24
CA LYS A 145 20.01 -11.04 15.37
C LYS A 145 18.50 -11.24 15.29
N GLN A 146 18.05 -12.49 15.24
CA GLN A 146 16.64 -12.81 15.30
C GLN A 146 16.01 -12.30 16.61
N ARG A 147 16.64 -12.59 17.77
CA ARG A 147 16.17 -12.09 19.06
C ARG A 147 16.09 -10.56 19.08
N GLU A 148 17.16 -9.90 18.70
CA GLU A 148 17.25 -8.44 18.67
C GLU A 148 16.14 -7.81 17.79
N LEU A 149 15.92 -8.36 16.58
CA LEU A 149 14.87 -7.94 15.67
C LEU A 149 13.48 -8.12 16.30
N ILE A 150 13.18 -9.28 16.89
CA ILE A 150 11.88 -9.60 17.48
C ILE A 150 11.57 -8.66 18.66
N GLU A 151 12.53 -8.39 19.53
CA GLU A 151 12.39 -7.47 20.66
C GLU A 151 12.08 -6.03 20.20
N ASN A 152 12.78 -5.57 19.17
CA ASN A 152 12.52 -4.24 18.58
C ASN A 152 11.18 -4.18 17.88
N PHE A 153 10.82 -5.23 17.15
CA PHE A 153 9.54 -5.33 16.45
C PHE A 153 8.36 -5.40 17.41
N ALA A 154 8.47 -6.13 18.53
CA ALA A 154 7.44 -6.19 19.57
C ALA A 154 7.16 -4.79 20.15
N ARG A 155 8.21 -4.06 20.53
CA ARG A 155 8.09 -2.67 21.02
C ARG A 155 7.50 -1.73 19.96
N TYR A 156 7.93 -1.86 18.71
CA TYR A 156 7.35 -1.09 17.59
C TYR A 156 5.84 -1.36 17.46
N THR A 157 5.44 -2.63 17.49
CA THR A 157 4.02 -3.04 17.31
C THR A 157 3.17 -2.62 18.50
N ALA A 158 3.68 -2.70 19.73
CA ALA A 158 2.97 -2.21 20.92
C ALA A 158 2.66 -0.71 20.78
N ARG A 159 3.67 0.10 20.46
CA ARG A 159 3.48 1.55 20.18
C ARG A 159 2.51 1.82 19.05
N LEU A 160 2.55 1.01 17.97
CA LEU A 160 1.63 1.13 16.84
C LEU A 160 0.17 0.93 17.29
N HIS A 161 -0.08 -0.09 18.09
CA HIS A 161 -1.40 -0.43 18.62
C HIS A 161 -1.89 0.61 19.64
N GLU A 162 -1.01 1.08 20.54
CA GLU A 162 -1.30 2.18 21.46
C GLU A 162 -1.63 3.47 20.72
N GLY A 163 -0.91 3.76 19.62
CA GLY A 163 -1.19 4.87 18.72
C GLY A 163 -2.52 4.76 17.96
N GLY A 164 -3.25 3.66 18.15
CA GLY A 164 -4.57 3.45 17.57
C GLY A 164 -4.56 2.94 16.15
N PHE A 165 -3.46 2.34 15.69
CA PHE A 165 -3.32 1.76 14.36
C PHE A 165 -3.39 0.23 14.41
N LEU A 166 -4.27 -0.36 13.61
CA LEU A 166 -4.39 -1.81 13.42
C LEU A 166 -4.32 -2.12 11.93
N HIS A 167 -3.25 -2.74 11.51
CA HIS A 167 -3.06 -3.17 10.12
C HIS A 167 -3.84 -4.47 9.88
N ARG A 168 -4.94 -4.42 9.14
CA ARG A 168 -5.84 -5.58 8.98
C ARG A 168 -5.27 -6.73 8.15
N ASP A 169 -4.18 -6.48 7.45
CA ASP A 169 -3.41 -7.46 6.67
C ASP A 169 -1.95 -7.40 7.15
N PHE A 170 -1.75 -7.77 8.43
CA PHE A 170 -0.47 -7.65 9.13
C PHE A 170 0.43 -8.86 8.83
N SER A 171 0.55 -9.19 7.54
CA SER A 171 1.45 -10.26 7.10
C SER A 171 2.90 -9.82 7.17
N SER A 172 3.81 -10.78 7.32
CA SER A 172 5.26 -10.54 7.40
C SER A 172 5.80 -9.83 6.15
N SER A 173 5.22 -10.07 4.97
CA SER A 173 5.57 -9.38 3.72
C SER A 173 5.20 -7.89 3.68
N ASN A 174 4.24 -7.45 4.50
CA ASN A 174 3.79 -6.07 4.56
C ASN A 174 4.56 -5.21 5.59
N ILE A 175 5.57 -5.80 6.22
CA ILE A 175 6.40 -5.16 7.24
C ILE A 175 7.83 -5.18 6.74
N LEU A 176 8.27 -4.06 6.21
CA LEU A 176 9.66 -3.86 5.80
C LEU A 176 10.49 -3.42 7.01
N TYR A 177 11.77 -3.79 7.03
CA TYR A 177 12.71 -3.31 8.04
C TYR A 177 14.11 -3.11 7.47
N ASP A 178 14.85 -2.28 8.15
CA ASP A 178 16.30 -2.11 7.93
C ASP A 178 16.98 -1.72 9.25
N VAL A 179 18.31 -1.81 9.26
CA VAL A 179 19.15 -1.34 10.36
C VAL A 179 19.90 -0.11 9.88
N ILE A 180 19.54 1.06 10.42
CA ILE A 180 20.12 2.37 10.08
C ILE A 180 20.77 2.91 11.35
N ASP A 181 22.06 3.25 11.28
CA ASP A 181 22.82 3.73 12.42
C ASP A 181 22.71 2.83 13.67
N GLY A 182 22.72 1.50 13.45
CA GLY A 182 22.64 0.49 14.50
C GLY A 182 21.26 0.35 15.16
N ARG A 183 20.20 0.93 14.58
CA ARG A 183 18.83 0.86 15.07
C ARG A 183 17.90 0.19 14.06
N TYR A 184 16.98 -0.64 14.55
CA TYR A 184 15.94 -1.22 13.72
C TYR A 184 14.88 -0.17 13.39
N HIS A 185 14.61 -0.01 12.11
CA HIS A 185 13.53 0.79 11.55
C HIS A 185 12.52 -0.12 10.86
N PHE A 186 11.23 0.17 11.03
CA PHE A 186 10.14 -0.61 10.46
C PHE A 186 9.24 0.28 9.63
N SER A 187 8.91 -0.16 8.42
CA SER A 187 8.03 0.56 7.49
C SER A 187 6.88 -0.33 7.06
N LEU A 188 5.65 0.15 7.22
CA LEU A 188 4.43 -0.58 6.85
C LEU A 188 4.00 -0.24 5.43
N ILE A 189 3.76 -1.28 4.63
CA ILE A 189 3.20 -1.17 3.28
C ILE A 189 1.78 -1.75 3.23
N ASP A 190 1.07 -1.50 2.13
CA ASP A 190 -0.33 -1.95 1.89
C ASP A 190 -1.33 -1.54 2.98
N THR A 191 -1.20 -0.33 3.48
CA THR A 191 -1.97 0.21 4.61
C THR A 191 -3.42 0.56 4.27
N ASN A 192 -3.91 0.30 3.04
CA ASN A 192 -5.25 0.69 2.56
C ASN A 192 -6.42 0.09 3.36
N SER A 193 -6.21 -1.00 4.10
CA SER A 193 -7.19 -1.66 4.96
C SER A 193 -7.02 -1.34 6.45
N MET A 194 -5.99 -0.58 6.83
CA MET A 194 -5.66 -0.26 8.22
C MET A 194 -6.82 0.45 8.94
N ARG A 195 -7.07 0.09 10.18
CA ARG A 195 -7.93 0.85 11.10
C ARG A 195 -7.08 1.89 11.82
N CYS A 196 -7.57 3.13 11.90
CA CYS A 196 -6.89 4.23 12.57
C CYS A 196 -7.82 4.92 13.58
N GLY A 197 -7.25 5.53 14.62
CA GLY A 197 -7.93 6.48 15.50
C GLY A 197 -8.63 5.90 16.73
N ARG A 198 -8.45 4.59 17.02
CA ARG A 198 -8.94 3.98 18.27
C ARG A 198 -7.89 3.04 18.83
N PRO A 199 -7.59 3.11 20.14
CA PRO A 199 -6.67 2.18 20.78
C PRO A 199 -7.01 0.74 20.45
N VAL A 200 -5.98 -0.10 20.31
CA VAL A 200 -6.13 -1.52 20.03
C VAL A 200 -6.11 -2.25 21.36
N SER A 201 -7.14 -3.07 21.65
CA SER A 201 -7.08 -3.93 22.83
C SER A 201 -5.99 -4.99 22.71
N VAL A 202 -5.43 -5.44 23.82
CA VAL A 202 -4.39 -6.48 23.84
C VAL A 202 -4.83 -7.72 23.03
N GLU A 203 -6.08 -8.15 23.21
CA GLU A 203 -6.63 -9.30 22.47
C GLU A 203 -6.67 -9.06 20.95
N ALA A 204 -7.06 -7.84 20.51
CA ALA A 204 -7.04 -7.50 19.09
C ALA A 204 -5.61 -7.38 18.55
N GLY A 205 -4.67 -6.92 19.36
CA GLY A 205 -3.25 -6.89 19.06
C GLY A 205 -2.66 -8.29 18.90
N CYS A 206 -2.94 -9.20 19.82
CA CYS A 206 -2.51 -10.60 19.71
C CYS A 206 -3.07 -11.27 18.44
N ARG A 207 -4.36 -11.07 18.13
CA ARG A 207 -4.94 -11.56 16.85
C ARG A 207 -4.28 -10.93 15.62
N ASN A 208 -3.82 -9.70 15.73
CA ASN A 208 -3.10 -9.03 14.65
C ASN A 208 -1.70 -9.67 14.45
N LEU A 209 -0.97 -9.89 15.53
CA LEU A 209 0.33 -10.57 15.49
C LEU A 209 0.24 -12.01 14.98
N ALA A 210 -0.86 -12.70 15.21
CA ALA A 210 -1.09 -14.08 14.73
C ALA A 210 -1.23 -14.17 13.18
N GLN A 211 -1.24 -13.05 12.46
CA GLN A 211 -1.20 -13.03 10.98
C GLN A 211 0.24 -13.14 10.43
N LEU A 212 1.23 -13.02 11.29
CA LEU A 212 2.65 -13.15 10.92
C LEU A 212 2.99 -14.59 10.58
N THR A 213 4.06 -14.77 9.84
CA THR A 213 4.68 -16.06 9.58
C THR A 213 5.95 -16.17 10.41
N GLY A 214 6.17 -17.28 11.06
CA GLY A 214 7.36 -17.52 11.88
C GLY A 214 7.30 -18.88 12.58
N SER A 215 8.41 -19.27 13.22
CA SER A 215 8.53 -20.47 14.02
C SER A 215 7.83 -20.34 15.39
N ASP A 216 7.62 -21.44 16.08
CA ASP A 216 7.10 -21.43 17.47
C ASP A 216 7.99 -20.60 18.39
N ALA A 217 9.31 -20.64 18.20
CA ALA A 217 10.28 -19.87 18.96
C ALA A 217 10.09 -18.34 18.69
N PHE A 218 9.85 -17.96 17.43
CA PHE A 218 9.52 -16.59 17.05
C PHE A 218 8.28 -16.08 17.80
N PHE A 219 7.17 -16.83 17.74
CA PHE A 219 5.93 -16.42 18.39
C PHE A 219 6.03 -16.43 19.93
N SER A 220 6.77 -17.36 20.53
CA SER A 220 7.00 -17.40 21.97
C SER A 220 7.73 -16.14 22.45
N LEU A 221 8.80 -15.76 21.78
CA LEU A 221 9.58 -14.56 22.13
C LEU A 221 8.77 -13.28 21.84
N LEU A 222 8.08 -13.21 20.69
CA LEU A 222 7.26 -12.08 20.33
C LEU A 222 6.16 -11.83 21.37
N ALA A 223 5.47 -12.87 21.81
CA ALA A 223 4.42 -12.77 22.84
C ALA A 223 4.96 -12.26 24.18
N GLN A 224 6.12 -12.76 24.63
CA GLN A 224 6.77 -12.28 25.84
C GLN A 224 7.12 -10.79 25.77
N CYS A 225 7.70 -10.35 24.64
CA CYS A 225 8.13 -8.97 24.48
C CYS A 225 6.98 -8.00 24.19
N TYR A 226 5.88 -8.45 23.61
CA TYR A 226 4.71 -7.62 23.34
C TYR A 226 3.85 -7.39 24.59
N ALA A 227 3.83 -8.32 25.53
CA ALA A 227 3.06 -8.23 26.77
C ALA A 227 3.80 -7.47 27.90
N ALA A 228 5.11 -7.22 27.75
CA ALA A 228 5.95 -6.49 28.69
C ALA A 228 5.82 -4.97 28.53
#